data_8f0347cd20ada83d061bd45bcf9434ad
#
_entry.id   8f0347cd20ada83d061bd45bcf9434ad
#
_cell.length_a   1.000
_cell.length_b   1.000
_cell.length_c   1.000
_cell.angle_alpha   90.00
_cell.angle_beta   90.00
_cell.angle_gamma   90.00
#
_symmetry.space_group_name_H-M   'P 1'
#
loop_
_entity.id
_entity.type
_entity.pdbx_description
1 polymer ?
#
loop_
_entity_poly.entity_id
_entity_poly.type
_entity_poly.pdbx_seq_one_letter_code
_entity_poly.pdbx_strand_id
1 'polypeptide(L)'
;MEKNTGNNKFKLDTYTRNLFVLFDQTRDTLIRAVELELKQSKTNFAQCHILYVLTQERNGITQGDLSKWLLRNLNTVSTLINKMEKEGLVKKTKNKEDGKVYVTLTQKGSEEWDEVGERAIFLTFSVLSEEEKKQLKVLLKKLRTRARNILGLDFKPPFLP
;
A
#
# COMPACT_ATOMS: atom_id res chain seq x y z
N MET A 1 -37.63 -16.74 -29.10
CA MET A 1 -36.60 -16.66 -28.07
C MET A 1 -35.64 -15.53 -28.41
N GLU A 2 -36.01 -14.30 -28.04
CA GLU A 2 -35.15 -13.13 -28.24
C GLU A 2 -34.03 -13.13 -27.24
N LYS A 3 -32.80 -13.18 -27.73
CA LYS A 3 -31.59 -12.95 -26.92
C LYS A 3 -31.49 -11.45 -26.62
N ASN A 4 -31.97 -11.06 -25.45
CA ASN A 4 -31.82 -9.69 -24.96
C ASN A 4 -30.34 -9.51 -24.52
N THR A 5 -29.47 -9.18 -25.48
CA THR A 5 -28.12 -8.72 -25.24
C THR A 5 -28.20 -7.25 -24.84
N GLY A 6 -28.64 -7.00 -23.63
CA GLY A 6 -28.61 -5.69 -23.01
C GLY A 6 -27.17 -5.18 -22.86
N ASN A 7 -26.70 -4.51 -23.89
CA ASN A 7 -25.44 -3.77 -23.89
C ASN A 7 -25.63 -2.54 -22.98
N ASN A 8 -25.67 -2.77 -21.68
CA ASN A 8 -25.76 -1.70 -20.68
C ASN A 8 -24.40 -1.00 -20.63
N LYS A 9 -24.11 -0.16 -21.65
CA LYS A 9 -22.93 0.69 -21.70
C LYS A 9 -23.05 1.68 -20.56
N PHE A 10 -22.33 1.43 -19.45
CA PHE A 10 -22.14 2.43 -18.40
C PHE A 10 -21.59 3.71 -19.05
N LYS A 11 -22.42 4.75 -19.13
CA LYS A 11 -22.00 6.04 -19.65
C LYS A 11 -21.45 6.86 -18.49
N LEU A 12 -20.13 6.89 -18.40
CA LEU A 12 -19.45 7.72 -17.41
C LEU A 12 -19.52 9.18 -17.87
N ASP A 13 -19.95 10.09 -16.98
CA ASP A 13 -19.90 11.53 -17.25
C ASP A 13 -18.44 12.04 -17.28
N THR A 14 -18.23 13.16 -17.97
CA THR A 14 -16.91 13.73 -18.20
C THR A 14 -16.25 14.16 -16.89
N TYR A 15 -17.02 14.69 -15.93
CA TYR A 15 -16.50 15.15 -14.64
C TYR A 15 -15.92 13.97 -13.83
N THR A 16 -16.68 12.88 -13.70
CA THR A 16 -16.22 11.68 -12.98
C THR A 16 -15.00 11.05 -13.66
N ARG A 17 -14.94 11.05 -14.99
CA ARG A 17 -13.76 10.58 -15.73
C ARG A 17 -12.54 11.43 -15.43
N ASN A 18 -12.67 12.76 -15.47
CA ASN A 18 -11.57 13.68 -15.16
C ASN A 18 -11.12 13.56 -13.71
N LEU A 19 -12.05 13.34 -12.78
CA LEU A 19 -11.73 13.11 -11.37
C LEU A 19 -10.89 11.83 -11.18
N PHE A 20 -11.22 10.75 -11.91
CA PHE A 20 -10.43 9.52 -11.89
C PHE A 20 -9.02 9.76 -12.42
N VAL A 21 -8.87 10.48 -13.55
CA VAL A 21 -7.55 10.82 -14.12
C VAL A 21 -6.75 11.69 -13.14
N LEU A 22 -7.39 12.68 -12.52
CA LEU A 22 -6.73 13.53 -11.51
C LEU A 22 -6.24 12.70 -10.32
N PHE A 23 -7.06 11.77 -9.83
CA PHE A 23 -6.68 10.87 -8.73
C PHE A 23 -5.47 10.01 -9.09
N ASP A 24 -5.46 9.41 -10.29
CA ASP A 24 -4.38 8.55 -10.77
C ASP A 24 -3.07 9.35 -10.95
N GLN A 25 -3.12 10.51 -11.60
CA GLN A 25 -1.97 11.39 -11.75
C GLN A 25 -1.44 11.91 -10.41
N THR A 26 -2.32 12.24 -9.47
CA THR A 26 -1.93 12.68 -8.13
C THR A 26 -1.16 11.58 -7.41
N ARG A 27 -1.67 10.34 -7.45
CA ARG A 27 -0.97 9.18 -6.88
C ARG A 27 0.42 9.01 -7.48
N ASP A 28 0.54 9.04 -8.81
CA ASP A 28 1.83 8.84 -9.48
C ASP A 28 2.82 9.98 -9.19
N THR A 29 2.34 11.21 -9.13
CA THR A 29 3.17 12.38 -8.79
C THR A 29 3.67 12.30 -7.34
N LEU A 30 2.81 11.89 -6.40
CA LEU A 30 3.20 11.65 -5.01
C LEU A 30 4.28 10.57 -4.87
N ILE A 31 4.09 9.43 -5.55
CA ILE A 31 5.08 8.35 -5.54
C ILE A 31 6.42 8.84 -6.07
N ARG A 32 6.45 9.57 -7.18
CA ARG A 32 7.68 10.12 -7.75
C ARG A 32 8.37 11.13 -6.83
N ALA A 33 7.61 11.93 -6.10
CA ALA A 33 8.18 12.86 -5.11
C ALA A 33 8.87 12.10 -3.97
N VAL A 34 8.24 11.04 -3.47
CA VAL A 34 8.84 10.16 -2.45
C VAL A 34 10.05 9.41 -3.00
N GLU A 35 9.97 8.87 -4.21
CA GLU A 35 11.11 8.19 -4.86
C GLU A 35 12.31 9.13 -5.10
N LEU A 36 12.05 10.41 -5.35
CA LEU A 36 13.11 11.42 -5.46
C LEU A 36 13.85 11.60 -4.13
N GLU A 37 13.12 11.64 -3.03
CA GLU A 37 13.69 11.72 -1.68
C GLU A 37 14.48 10.44 -1.35
N LEU A 38 13.93 9.27 -1.68
CA LEU A 38 14.56 7.97 -1.44
C LEU A 38 15.82 7.70 -2.28
N LYS A 39 16.13 8.50 -3.31
CA LYS A 39 17.39 8.35 -4.08
C LYS A 39 18.64 8.43 -3.24
N GLN A 40 18.58 9.05 -2.08
CA GLN A 40 19.68 9.17 -1.14
C GLN A 40 19.72 8.00 -0.13
N SER A 41 18.67 7.19 -0.07
CA SER A 41 18.60 6.01 0.77
C SER A 41 18.89 4.74 -0.03
N LYS A 42 19.18 3.64 0.66
CA LYS A 42 19.33 2.31 0.05
C LYS A 42 17.98 1.63 -0.22
N THR A 43 16.90 2.24 0.22
CA THR A 43 15.55 1.68 0.24
C THR A 43 14.71 2.26 -0.89
N ASN A 44 14.00 1.43 -1.63
CA ASN A 44 13.06 1.88 -2.65
C ASN A 44 11.62 1.95 -2.10
N PHE A 45 10.72 2.61 -2.85
CA PHE A 45 9.32 2.81 -2.46
C PHE A 45 8.59 1.49 -2.10
N ALA A 46 8.86 0.40 -2.82
CA ALA A 46 8.21 -0.89 -2.53
C ALA A 46 8.72 -1.51 -1.21
N GLN A 47 10.01 -1.35 -0.91
CA GLN A 47 10.59 -1.75 0.38
C GLN A 47 10.05 -0.88 1.53
N CYS A 48 9.94 0.44 1.34
CA CYS A 48 9.33 1.35 2.32
C CYS A 48 7.91 0.92 2.70
N HIS A 49 7.08 0.51 1.74
CA HIS A 49 5.75 0.00 2.05
C HIS A 49 5.78 -1.24 2.94
N ILE A 50 6.72 -2.16 2.71
CA ILE A 50 6.89 -3.35 3.55
C ILE A 50 7.37 -2.95 4.95
N LEU A 51 8.38 -2.10 5.05
CA LEU A 51 8.88 -1.60 6.33
C LEU A 51 7.75 -0.95 7.12
N TYR A 52 6.98 -0.06 6.50
CA TYR A 52 5.82 0.56 7.14
C TYR A 52 4.82 -0.46 7.70
N VAL A 53 4.44 -1.46 6.92
CA VAL A 53 3.52 -2.51 7.41
C VAL A 53 4.11 -3.23 8.61
N LEU A 54 5.40 -3.55 8.58
CA LEU A 54 6.08 -4.27 9.65
C LEU A 54 6.27 -3.43 10.91
N THR A 55 6.33 -2.10 10.83
CA THR A 55 6.32 -1.24 12.02
C THR A 55 4.97 -1.28 12.74
N GLN A 56 3.88 -1.50 12.00
CA GLN A 56 2.53 -1.61 12.56
C GLN A 56 2.23 -3.03 13.09
N GLU A 57 2.78 -4.07 12.44
CA GLU A 57 2.58 -5.49 12.75
C GLU A 57 3.78 -6.03 13.54
N ARG A 58 3.94 -5.57 14.79
CA ARG A 58 5.10 -5.89 15.65
C ARG A 58 5.30 -7.39 15.88
N ASN A 59 4.24 -8.17 15.88
CA ASN A 59 4.30 -9.63 16.01
C ASN A 59 4.66 -10.34 14.69
N GLY A 60 4.86 -9.56 13.63
CA GLY A 60 5.11 -10.05 12.28
C GLY A 60 3.84 -10.38 11.52
N ILE A 61 4.00 -10.52 10.21
CA ILE A 61 2.92 -10.79 9.26
C ILE A 61 3.34 -11.89 8.30
N THR A 62 2.41 -12.72 7.84
CA THR A 62 2.73 -13.72 6.82
C THR A 62 2.93 -13.07 5.44
N GLN A 63 3.74 -13.67 4.57
CA GLN A 63 3.90 -13.18 3.19
C GLN A 63 2.57 -13.14 2.44
N GLY A 64 1.66 -14.09 2.73
CA GLY A 64 0.32 -14.13 2.15
C GLY A 64 -0.54 -12.93 2.55
N ASP A 65 -0.54 -12.57 3.83
CA ASP A 65 -1.31 -11.42 4.30
C ASP A 65 -0.65 -10.10 3.86
N LEU A 66 0.68 -10.04 3.83
CA LEU A 66 1.40 -8.90 3.27
C LEU A 66 1.08 -8.69 1.78
N SER A 67 0.93 -9.77 0.99
CA SER A 67 0.53 -9.68 -0.42
C SER A 67 -0.89 -9.11 -0.60
N LYS A 68 -1.82 -9.53 0.26
CA LYS A 68 -3.19 -8.98 0.30
C LYS A 68 -3.19 -7.50 0.72
N TRP A 69 -2.33 -7.16 1.69
CA TRP A 69 -2.20 -5.80 2.18
C TRP A 69 -1.68 -4.85 1.10
N LEU A 70 -0.62 -5.27 0.40
CA LEU A 70 0.03 -4.50 -0.67
C LEU A 70 -0.73 -4.54 -2.00
N LEU A 71 -1.78 -5.36 -2.11
CA LEU A 71 -2.48 -5.65 -3.39
C LEU A 71 -1.51 -6.10 -4.48
N ARG A 72 -0.54 -6.94 -4.12
CA ARG A 72 0.47 -7.51 -5.02
C ARG A 72 0.41 -9.03 -4.99
N ASN A 73 0.84 -9.68 -6.07
CA ASN A 73 0.89 -11.13 -6.06
C ASN A 73 1.97 -11.66 -5.10
N LEU A 74 1.75 -12.87 -4.59
CA LEU A 74 2.60 -13.50 -3.58
C LEU A 74 4.05 -13.65 -4.06
N ASN A 75 4.28 -13.98 -5.33
CA ASN A 75 5.63 -14.17 -5.88
C ASN A 75 6.43 -12.85 -5.86
N THR A 76 5.79 -11.72 -6.21
CA THR A 76 6.41 -10.39 -6.14
C THR A 76 6.80 -10.05 -4.71
N VAL A 77 5.90 -10.29 -3.75
CA VAL A 77 6.17 -10.02 -2.32
C VAL A 77 7.27 -10.94 -1.80
N SER A 78 7.22 -12.23 -2.13
CA SER A 78 8.24 -13.21 -1.73
C SER A 78 9.63 -12.82 -2.24
N THR A 79 9.75 -12.40 -3.50
CA THR A 79 11.00 -11.93 -4.08
C THR A 79 11.54 -10.71 -3.34
N LEU A 80 10.67 -9.75 -3.03
CA LEU A 80 11.04 -8.54 -2.30
C LEU A 80 11.51 -8.87 -0.87
N ILE A 81 10.77 -9.71 -0.16
CA ILE A 81 11.11 -10.16 1.20
C ILE A 81 12.44 -10.93 1.21
N ASN A 82 12.69 -11.81 0.23
CA ASN A 82 13.96 -12.52 0.12
C ASN A 82 15.14 -11.57 -0.09
N LYS A 83 14.94 -10.52 -0.90
CA LYS A 83 15.94 -9.46 -1.08
C LYS A 83 16.19 -8.72 0.23
N MET A 84 15.14 -8.26 0.90
CA MET A 84 15.22 -7.51 2.16
C MET A 84 15.84 -8.36 3.29
N GLU A 85 15.59 -9.67 3.31
CA GLU A 85 16.22 -10.59 4.26
C GLU A 85 17.73 -10.71 4.02
N LYS A 86 18.19 -10.81 2.75
CA LYS A 86 19.61 -10.78 2.40
C LYS A 86 20.28 -9.45 2.76
N GLU A 87 19.55 -8.36 2.68
CA GLU A 87 19.99 -7.02 3.10
C GLU A 87 19.98 -6.83 4.62
N GLY A 88 19.42 -7.80 5.35
CA GLY A 88 19.31 -7.80 6.80
C GLY A 88 18.26 -6.86 7.37
N LEU A 89 17.28 -6.41 6.54
CA LEU A 89 16.21 -5.49 6.95
C LEU A 89 15.05 -6.22 7.63
N VAL A 90 14.80 -7.46 7.23
CA VAL A 90 13.74 -8.31 7.77
C VAL A 90 14.29 -9.70 8.06
N LYS A 91 13.57 -10.45 8.88
CA LYS A 91 13.81 -11.87 9.10
C LYS A 91 12.54 -12.67 8.94
N LYS A 92 12.68 -13.91 8.49
CA LYS A 92 11.60 -14.89 8.44
C LYS A 92 11.73 -15.87 9.60
N THR A 93 10.64 -16.09 10.31
CA THR A 93 10.59 -17.03 11.43
C THR A 93 9.40 -17.94 11.26
N LYS A 94 9.66 -19.27 11.31
CA LYS A 94 8.56 -20.25 11.29
C LYS A 94 7.98 -20.35 12.70
N ASN A 95 6.70 -20.09 12.81
CA ASN A 95 5.97 -20.29 14.05
C ASN A 95 5.73 -21.81 14.25
N LYS A 96 6.03 -22.32 15.44
CA LYS A 96 5.91 -23.76 15.76
C LYS A 96 4.46 -24.17 15.99
N GLU A 97 3.60 -23.23 16.41
CA GLU A 97 2.20 -23.53 16.77
C GLU A 97 1.31 -23.68 15.54
N ASP A 98 1.45 -22.78 14.57
CA ASP A 98 0.61 -22.75 13.35
C ASP A 98 1.35 -23.16 12.07
N GLY A 99 2.65 -23.43 12.17
CA GLY A 99 3.52 -23.82 11.06
C GLY A 99 3.77 -22.75 9.99
N LYS A 100 3.24 -21.53 10.16
CA LYS A 100 3.38 -20.45 9.20
C LYS A 100 4.70 -19.72 9.34
N VAL A 101 5.14 -19.09 8.25
CA VAL A 101 6.32 -18.24 8.24
C VAL A 101 5.89 -16.78 8.37
N TYR A 102 6.37 -16.16 9.42
CA TYR A 102 6.17 -14.73 9.72
C TYR A 102 7.39 -13.93 9.33
N VAL A 103 7.15 -12.74 8.83
CA VAL A 103 8.15 -11.73 8.50
C VAL A 103 8.10 -10.65 9.57
N THR A 104 9.24 -10.33 10.17
CA THR A 104 9.38 -9.26 11.17
C THR A 104 10.52 -8.33 10.80
N LEU A 105 10.50 -7.11 11.31
CA LEU A 105 11.65 -6.20 11.21
C LEU A 105 12.84 -6.73 12.02
N THR A 106 14.03 -6.44 11.53
CA THR A 106 15.26 -6.48 12.33
C THR A 106 15.53 -5.12 12.95
N GLN A 107 16.54 -5.03 13.83
CA GLN A 107 17.03 -3.75 14.34
C GLN A 107 17.46 -2.84 13.18
N LYS A 108 18.25 -3.38 12.24
CA LYS A 108 18.68 -2.64 11.04
C LYS A 108 17.48 -2.17 10.19
N GLY A 109 16.44 -2.99 10.04
CA GLY A 109 15.23 -2.61 9.29
C GLY A 109 14.46 -1.48 9.96
N SER A 110 14.45 -1.44 11.31
CA SER A 110 13.85 -0.32 12.06
C SER A 110 14.65 0.96 11.89
N GLU A 111 15.97 0.89 12.02
CA GLU A 111 16.88 2.04 11.81
C GLU A 111 16.75 2.60 10.38
N GLU A 112 16.75 1.72 9.38
CA GLU A 112 16.56 2.13 7.98
C GLU A 112 15.18 2.79 7.77
N TRP A 113 14.12 2.31 8.43
CA TRP A 113 12.82 2.96 8.39
C TRP A 113 12.83 4.35 9.02
N ASP A 114 13.49 4.51 10.16
CA ASP A 114 13.59 5.80 10.87
C ASP A 114 14.38 6.84 10.06
N GLU A 115 15.30 6.39 9.19
CA GLU A 115 16.03 7.24 8.24
C GLU A 115 15.24 7.56 6.96
N VAL A 116 14.15 6.84 6.69
CA VAL A 116 13.28 7.14 5.54
C VAL A 116 12.62 8.49 5.76
N GLY A 117 12.98 9.44 4.91
CA GLY A 117 12.42 10.78 4.97
C GLY A 117 10.92 10.78 4.64
N GLU A 118 10.14 11.45 5.47
CA GLU A 118 8.71 11.70 5.23
C GLU A 118 8.45 13.11 4.70
N ARG A 119 9.52 13.82 4.32
CA ARG A 119 9.45 15.22 3.91
C ARG A 119 8.56 15.44 2.69
N ALA A 120 8.68 14.59 1.66
CA ALA A 120 7.85 14.70 0.46
C ALA A 120 6.37 14.53 0.79
N ILE A 121 6.04 13.56 1.66
CA ILE A 121 4.67 13.35 2.14
C ILE A 121 4.21 14.56 2.95
N PHE A 122 5.01 15.01 3.92
CA PHE A 122 4.70 16.16 4.76
C PHE A 122 4.43 17.40 3.91
N LEU A 123 5.35 17.78 3.01
CA LEU A 123 5.21 18.97 2.16
C LEU A 123 3.97 18.90 1.26
N THR A 124 3.67 17.72 0.71
CA THR A 124 2.51 17.56 -0.15
C THR A 124 1.19 17.69 0.62
N PHE A 125 1.11 17.08 1.82
CA PHE A 125 -0.11 17.15 2.62
C PHE A 125 -0.24 18.42 3.45
N SER A 126 0.83 19.23 3.59
CA SER A 126 0.79 20.50 4.33
C SER A 126 -0.04 21.60 3.65
N VAL A 127 -0.35 21.45 2.36
CA VAL A 127 -1.25 22.37 1.64
C VAL A 127 -2.72 22.21 2.04
N LEU A 128 -3.04 21.12 2.77
CA LEU A 128 -4.39 20.82 3.25
C LEU A 128 -4.53 21.19 4.73
N SER A 129 -5.62 21.86 5.07
CA SER A 129 -6.04 22.03 6.45
C SER A 129 -6.38 20.67 7.09
N GLU A 130 -6.44 20.62 8.41
CA GLU A 130 -6.83 19.39 9.14
C GLU A 130 -8.24 18.91 8.79
N GLU A 131 -9.15 19.83 8.50
CA GLU A 131 -10.51 19.48 8.08
C GLU A 131 -10.54 18.87 6.68
N GLU A 132 -9.79 19.44 5.73
CA GLU A 132 -9.64 18.89 4.38
C GLU A 132 -8.98 17.51 4.40
N LYS A 133 -7.96 17.29 5.25
CA LYS A 133 -7.36 15.96 5.46
C LYS A 133 -8.39 14.93 5.96
N LYS A 134 -9.26 15.32 6.91
CA LYS A 134 -10.35 14.46 7.41
C LYS A 134 -11.35 14.13 6.30
N GLN A 135 -11.77 15.12 5.52
CA GLN A 135 -12.68 14.93 4.40
C GLN A 135 -12.07 14.02 3.33
N LEU A 136 -10.83 14.26 2.95
CA LEU A 136 -10.08 13.43 1.99
C LEU A 136 -9.99 11.97 2.47
N LYS A 137 -9.66 11.74 3.76
CA LYS A 137 -9.64 10.41 4.36
C LYS A 137 -10.99 9.69 4.19
N VAL A 138 -12.10 10.37 4.46
CA VAL A 138 -13.46 9.80 4.33
C VAL A 138 -13.75 9.43 2.88
N LEU A 139 -13.44 10.31 1.93
CA LEU A 139 -13.67 10.07 0.50
C LEU A 139 -12.82 8.92 -0.04
N LEU A 140 -11.54 8.89 0.28
CA LEU A 140 -10.63 7.80 -0.09
C LEU A 140 -11.08 6.45 0.48
N LYS A 141 -11.57 6.43 1.74
CA LYS A 141 -12.11 5.19 2.34
C LYS A 141 -13.34 4.69 1.58
N LYS A 142 -14.27 5.57 1.18
CA LYS A 142 -15.45 5.21 0.40
C LYS A 142 -15.04 4.58 -0.95
N LEU A 143 -14.15 5.25 -1.69
CA LEU A 143 -13.66 4.76 -2.98
C LEU A 143 -12.94 3.41 -2.84
N ARG A 144 -12.03 3.31 -1.89
CA ARG A 144 -11.29 2.07 -1.61
C ARG A 144 -12.22 0.92 -1.27
N THR A 145 -13.19 1.14 -0.37
CA THR A 145 -14.14 0.09 0.03
C THR A 145 -14.95 -0.39 -1.17
N ARG A 146 -15.45 0.53 -2.00
CA ARG A 146 -16.21 0.15 -3.19
C ARG A 146 -15.36 -0.64 -4.19
N ALA A 147 -14.14 -0.19 -4.46
CA ALA A 147 -13.20 -0.89 -5.35
C ALA A 147 -12.86 -2.30 -4.84
N ARG A 148 -12.61 -2.45 -3.53
CA ARG A 148 -12.38 -3.76 -2.92
C ARG A 148 -13.57 -4.71 -3.07
N ASN A 149 -14.79 -4.22 -2.86
CA ASN A 149 -16.00 -5.02 -3.05
C ASN A 149 -16.16 -5.48 -4.51
N ILE A 150 -15.84 -4.63 -5.49
CA ILE A 150 -15.83 -5.00 -6.92
C ILE A 150 -14.82 -6.11 -7.20
N LEU A 151 -13.68 -6.10 -6.51
CA LEU A 151 -12.61 -7.09 -6.66
C LEU A 151 -12.82 -8.36 -5.81
N GLY A 152 -13.90 -8.43 -5.00
CA GLY A 152 -14.12 -9.54 -4.05
C GLY A 152 -13.05 -9.67 -2.97
N LEU A 153 -12.47 -8.55 -2.53
CA LEU A 153 -11.39 -8.53 -1.55
C LEU A 153 -11.95 -8.34 -0.13
N ASP A 154 -12.02 -9.42 0.63
CA ASP A 154 -12.52 -9.41 2.03
C ASP A 154 -11.46 -9.01 3.06
N PHE A 155 -10.18 -9.08 2.71
CA PHE A 155 -9.09 -8.71 3.59
C PHE A 155 -9.14 -7.23 3.95
N LYS A 156 -9.15 -6.92 5.25
CA LYS A 156 -9.10 -5.56 5.78
C LYS A 156 -7.73 -5.31 6.40
N PRO A 157 -6.97 -4.31 5.93
CA PRO A 157 -5.73 -3.93 6.59
C PRO A 157 -6.00 -3.51 8.05
N PRO A 158 -5.29 -4.05 9.05
CA PRO A 158 -5.64 -3.86 10.47
C PRO A 158 -5.52 -2.41 10.95
N PHE A 159 -4.61 -1.63 10.38
CA PHE A 159 -4.36 -0.23 10.78
C PHE A 159 -4.78 0.83 9.75
N LEU A 160 -5.40 0.42 8.65
CA LEU A 160 -6.08 1.30 7.67
C LEU A 160 -7.56 0.93 7.59
N PRO A 161 -8.36 1.24 8.61
CA PRO A 161 -9.77 0.88 8.67
C PRO A 161 -10.61 1.53 7.55
#